data_aa2b4bc1f6c5f89b9e93a488d896d893
#
_entry.id   aa2b4bc1f6c5f89b9e93a488d896d893
#
_cell.length_a   1.000
_cell.length_b   1.000
_cell.length_c   1.000
_cell.angle_alpha   90.00
_cell.angle_beta   90.00
_cell.angle_gamma   90.00
#
_symmetry.space_group_name_H-M   'P 1'
#
loop_
_entity.id
_entity.type
_entity.pdbx_description
1 polymer ?
#
loop_
_entity_poly.entity_id
_entity_poly.type
_entity_poly.pdbx_seq_one_letter_code
_entity_poly.pdbx_strand_id
1 'polypeptide(L)'
;LESLSTMQIAKTKNKVLISNQFFDAVWNIYKQIRVDVLFNFGRKVDEKPIDKELLILITAKGGLSGDIDQRLIRRVLERYDETKNDVLVIGHHGALKLKQAHVDATYYFDLPEKDYINVDPLMDIVRKYSQSRIFYQDYVSLSQQDIKDVDLSEVVSSKGRAADLSTLDDTVISEKTYIFEPSSYAVAAYLENSILRLTISQFIYDSRLAQVASRFKAMSA
;
A
#
# COMPACT_ATOMS: atom_id res chain seq x y z
N LEU A 1 -27.67 12.03 -0.75
CA LEU A 1 -26.34 11.76 -0.16
C LEU A 1 -26.07 10.26 -0.01
N GLU A 2 -27.02 9.46 0.50
CA GLU A 2 -26.89 8.00 0.64
C GLU A 2 -26.63 7.30 -0.70
N SER A 3 -27.33 7.68 -1.76
CA SER A 3 -27.14 7.10 -3.10
C SER A 3 -25.74 7.36 -3.65
N LEU A 4 -25.17 8.56 -3.44
CA LEU A 4 -23.81 8.90 -3.87
C LEU A 4 -22.75 8.10 -3.10
N SER A 5 -22.92 7.96 -1.78
CA SER A 5 -22.00 7.18 -0.95
C SER A 5 -22.04 5.69 -1.33
N THR A 6 -23.22 5.14 -1.60
CA THR A 6 -23.40 3.75 -2.05
C THR A 6 -22.74 3.52 -3.41
N MET A 7 -22.88 4.44 -4.36
CA MET A 7 -22.19 4.37 -5.66
C MET A 7 -20.67 4.45 -5.50
N GLN A 8 -20.15 5.33 -4.66
CA GLN A 8 -18.71 5.45 -4.40
C GLN A 8 -18.16 4.17 -3.77
N ILE A 9 -18.87 3.58 -2.82
CA ILE A 9 -18.50 2.30 -2.20
C ILE A 9 -18.45 1.19 -3.25
N ALA A 10 -19.48 1.04 -4.09
CA ALA A 10 -19.52 0.03 -5.14
C ALA A 10 -18.38 0.21 -6.15
N LYS A 11 -18.13 1.45 -6.61
CA LYS A 11 -17.04 1.78 -7.52
C LYS A 11 -15.68 1.46 -6.92
N THR A 12 -15.45 1.78 -5.65
CA THR A 12 -14.17 1.52 -4.97
C THR A 12 -13.96 0.03 -4.73
N LYS A 13 -14.99 -0.71 -4.31
CA LYS A 13 -14.93 -2.18 -4.18
C LYS A 13 -14.53 -2.86 -5.50
N ASN A 14 -15.11 -2.43 -6.62
CA ASN A 14 -14.78 -2.99 -7.93
C ASN A 14 -13.31 -2.72 -8.31
N LYS A 15 -12.78 -1.54 -8.00
CA LYS A 15 -11.35 -1.22 -8.21
C LYS A 15 -10.43 -2.11 -7.37
N VAL A 16 -10.77 -2.35 -6.11
CA VAL A 16 -10.03 -3.27 -5.23
C VAL A 16 -10.01 -4.68 -5.82
N LEU A 17 -11.16 -5.18 -6.30
CA LEU A 17 -11.24 -6.51 -6.91
C LEU A 17 -10.35 -6.63 -8.16
N ILE A 18 -10.43 -5.66 -9.07
CA ILE A 18 -9.62 -5.64 -10.30
C ILE A 18 -8.13 -5.55 -9.95
N SER A 19 -7.76 -4.73 -8.95
CA SER A 19 -6.38 -4.60 -8.49
C SER A 19 -5.83 -5.92 -7.94
N ASN A 20 -6.66 -6.68 -7.19
CA ASN A 20 -6.27 -8.00 -6.69
C ASN A 20 -6.02 -9.01 -7.82
N GLN A 21 -6.93 -9.09 -8.78
CA GLN A 21 -6.77 -10.00 -9.93
C GLN A 21 -5.51 -9.67 -10.74
N PHE A 22 -5.22 -8.39 -10.92
CA PHE A 22 -4.01 -7.97 -11.63
C PHE A 22 -2.75 -8.25 -10.81
N PHE A 23 -2.78 -8.05 -9.49
CA PHE A 23 -1.69 -8.43 -8.61
C PHE A 23 -1.35 -9.92 -8.73
N ASP A 24 -2.35 -10.79 -8.66
CA ASP A 24 -2.16 -12.24 -8.76
C ASP A 24 -1.55 -12.64 -10.12
N ALA A 25 -1.99 -12.01 -11.21
CA ALA A 25 -1.43 -12.24 -12.53
C ALA A 25 0.05 -11.82 -12.63
N VAL A 26 0.40 -10.63 -12.15
CA VAL A 26 1.79 -10.13 -12.15
C VAL A 26 2.67 -10.98 -11.25
N TRP A 27 2.17 -11.37 -10.08
CA TRP A 27 2.88 -12.25 -9.15
C TRP A 27 3.16 -13.63 -9.76
N ASN A 28 2.18 -14.21 -10.46
CA ASN A 28 2.36 -15.50 -11.14
C ASN A 28 3.45 -15.44 -12.21
N ILE A 29 3.52 -14.36 -13.00
CA ILE A 29 4.60 -14.16 -13.97
C ILE A 29 5.95 -14.01 -13.25
N TYR A 30 6.01 -13.21 -12.18
CA TYR A 30 7.23 -12.99 -11.39
C TYR A 30 7.81 -14.32 -10.85
N LYS A 31 6.97 -15.20 -10.32
CA LYS A 31 7.40 -16.51 -9.82
C LYS A 31 7.97 -17.43 -10.90
N GLN A 32 7.42 -17.36 -12.10
CA GLN A 32 7.87 -18.18 -13.23
C GLN A 32 9.24 -17.74 -13.77
N ILE A 33 9.59 -16.47 -13.59
CA ILE A 33 10.92 -15.96 -13.94
C ILE A 33 11.88 -16.29 -12.80
N ARG A 34 12.29 -17.54 -12.65
CA ARG A 34 13.26 -17.96 -11.62
C ARG A 34 14.58 -17.19 -11.72
N VAL A 35 14.58 -15.99 -11.16
CA VAL A 35 15.79 -15.28 -10.80
C VAL A 35 15.96 -15.53 -9.31
N ASP A 36 17.05 -16.16 -8.88
CA ASP A 36 17.40 -16.42 -7.47
C ASP A 36 17.70 -15.10 -6.73
N VAL A 37 16.82 -14.13 -6.86
CA VAL A 37 16.96 -12.79 -6.28
C VAL A 37 15.88 -12.63 -5.23
N LEU A 38 16.32 -12.34 -4.01
CA LEU A 38 15.44 -11.84 -2.96
C LEU A 38 14.66 -10.63 -3.48
N PHE A 39 13.37 -10.58 -3.20
CA PHE A 39 12.52 -9.44 -3.56
C PHE A 39 13.10 -8.14 -2.98
N ASN A 40 13.66 -7.30 -3.83
CA ASN A 40 14.42 -6.12 -3.44
C ASN A 40 13.65 -4.81 -3.61
N PHE A 41 12.35 -4.85 -3.85
CA PHE A 41 11.51 -3.67 -4.13
C PHE A 41 11.99 -2.85 -5.35
N GLY A 42 12.67 -3.49 -6.31
CA GLY A 42 13.26 -2.83 -7.47
C GLY A 42 14.42 -1.88 -7.13
N ARG A 43 15.07 -2.05 -5.97
CA ARG A 43 16.28 -1.31 -5.59
C ARG A 43 17.44 -1.70 -6.48
N LYS A 44 18.32 -0.74 -6.77
CA LYS A 44 19.61 -1.04 -7.38
C LYS A 44 20.52 -1.72 -6.36
N VAL A 45 21.32 -2.68 -6.80
CA VAL A 45 22.21 -3.49 -5.94
C VAL A 45 23.20 -2.65 -5.12
N ASP A 46 23.55 -1.46 -5.59
CA ASP A 46 24.56 -0.58 -4.97
C ASP A 46 24.01 0.48 -4.02
N GLU A 47 22.68 0.60 -3.86
CA GLU A 47 22.07 1.60 -2.98
C GLU A 47 21.95 1.06 -1.55
N LYS A 48 22.70 1.66 -0.60
CA LYS A 48 22.55 1.37 0.82
C LYS A 48 21.24 1.98 1.32
N PRO A 49 20.29 1.18 1.81
CA PRO A 49 19.04 1.70 2.33
C PRO A 49 19.27 2.48 3.64
N ILE A 50 18.37 3.41 3.93
CA ILE A 50 18.30 4.10 5.22
C ILE A 50 17.93 3.08 6.29
N ASP A 51 18.72 3.03 7.35
CA ASP A 51 18.56 2.09 8.48
C ASP A 51 17.55 2.64 9.52
N LYS A 52 16.38 3.04 9.03
CA LYS A 52 15.20 3.40 9.80
C LYS A 52 13.97 2.71 9.21
N GLU A 53 12.96 2.47 10.02
CA GLU A 53 11.65 2.00 9.53
C GLU A 53 10.84 3.22 9.06
N LEU A 54 10.33 3.16 7.83
CA LEU A 54 9.40 4.16 7.31
C LEU A 54 7.96 3.82 7.72
N LEU A 55 7.33 4.67 8.53
CA LEU A 55 5.92 4.56 8.90
C LEU A 55 5.07 5.34 7.89
N ILE A 56 4.26 4.64 7.11
CA ILE A 56 3.42 5.21 6.06
C ILE A 56 1.99 5.27 6.58
N LEU A 57 1.44 6.47 6.72
CA LEU A 57 0.09 6.70 7.21
C LEU A 57 -0.83 7.10 6.07
N ILE A 58 -1.92 6.37 5.89
CA ILE A 58 -2.96 6.71 4.92
C ILE A 58 -4.14 7.30 5.68
N THR A 59 -4.36 8.60 5.55
CA THR A 59 -5.40 9.34 6.27
C THR A 59 -6.34 10.05 5.29
N ALA A 60 -7.47 10.56 5.80
CA ALA A 60 -8.42 11.30 4.99
C ALA A 60 -7.86 12.67 4.57
N LYS A 61 -8.31 13.15 3.42
CA LYS A 61 -7.99 14.51 2.96
C LYS A 61 -8.64 15.58 3.82
N GLY A 62 -9.85 15.35 4.30
CA GLY A 62 -10.63 16.28 5.09
C GLY A 62 -11.31 15.63 6.28
N GLY A 63 -11.91 16.46 7.13
CA GLY A 63 -12.67 16.01 8.29
C GLY A 63 -13.99 15.29 7.93
N LEU A 64 -14.87 15.13 8.92
CA LEU A 64 -16.15 14.42 8.82
C LEU A 64 -16.06 12.91 8.62
N SER A 65 -14.89 12.32 8.86
CA SER A 65 -14.68 10.86 8.83
C SER A 65 -14.82 10.21 10.22
N GLY A 66 -15.49 10.86 11.16
CA GLY A 66 -15.59 10.39 12.54
C GLY A 66 -14.22 10.37 13.25
N ASP A 67 -13.99 9.37 14.08
CA ASP A 67 -12.77 9.19 14.87
C ASP A 67 -11.69 8.33 14.17
N ILE A 68 -11.94 7.89 12.93
CA ILE A 68 -11.12 6.87 12.26
C ILE A 68 -9.65 7.30 12.10
N ASP A 69 -9.39 8.55 11.73
CA ASP A 69 -8.02 9.06 11.61
C ASP A 69 -7.38 9.25 12.99
N GLN A 70 -8.14 9.63 14.03
CA GLN A 70 -7.61 9.75 15.37
C GLN A 70 -7.19 8.38 15.94
N ARG A 71 -7.96 7.33 15.66
CA ARG A 71 -7.61 5.94 16.01
C ARG A 71 -6.34 5.50 15.31
N LEU A 72 -6.20 5.83 14.02
CA LEU A 72 -5.01 5.51 13.23
C LEU A 72 -3.77 6.24 13.78
N ILE A 73 -3.85 7.53 14.06
CA ILE A 73 -2.74 8.30 14.66
C ILE A 73 -2.33 7.72 16.00
N ARG A 74 -3.29 7.36 16.88
CA ARG A 74 -2.98 6.70 18.16
C ARG A 74 -2.17 5.43 17.95
N ARG A 75 -2.56 4.59 16.99
CA ARG A 75 -1.85 3.36 16.64
C ARG A 75 -0.42 3.61 16.16
N VAL A 76 -0.20 4.68 15.41
CA VAL A 76 1.14 5.09 14.97
C VAL A 76 1.99 5.54 16.13
N LEU A 77 1.44 6.39 17.03
CA LEU A 77 2.16 6.93 18.18
C LEU A 77 2.60 5.85 19.17
N GLU A 78 1.87 4.73 19.27
CA GLU A 78 2.27 3.57 20.09
C GLU A 78 3.58 2.93 19.61
N ARG A 79 3.92 3.11 18.32
CA ARG A 79 5.12 2.52 17.70
C ARG A 79 6.22 3.54 17.40
N TYR A 80 5.87 4.81 17.30
CA TYR A 80 6.78 5.86 16.88
C TYR A 80 7.93 6.08 17.85
N ASP A 81 9.14 6.07 17.30
CA ASP A 81 10.40 6.43 17.99
C ASP A 81 11.18 7.34 17.02
N GLU A 82 11.40 8.59 17.41
CA GLU A 82 12.06 9.62 16.58
C GLU A 82 13.45 9.17 16.08
N THR A 83 14.15 8.37 16.86
CA THR A 83 15.50 7.88 16.50
C THR A 83 15.48 6.74 15.50
N LYS A 84 14.38 5.98 15.41
CA LYS A 84 14.26 4.74 14.61
C LYS A 84 13.30 4.85 13.44
N ASN A 85 12.41 5.84 13.47
CA ASN A 85 11.35 5.95 12.49
C ASN A 85 11.41 7.28 11.75
N ASP A 86 11.10 7.24 10.46
CA ASP A 86 10.70 8.38 9.67
C ASP A 86 9.21 8.22 9.29
N VAL A 87 8.50 9.32 9.12
CA VAL A 87 7.04 9.30 8.94
C VAL A 87 6.67 9.88 7.58
N LEU A 88 5.90 9.12 6.79
CA LEU A 88 5.30 9.55 5.54
C LEU A 88 3.78 9.60 5.71
N VAL A 89 3.19 10.76 5.51
CA VAL A 89 1.76 10.98 5.66
C VAL A 89 1.11 11.20 4.30
N ILE A 90 0.04 10.47 4.06
CA ILE A 90 -0.87 10.67 2.94
C ILE A 90 -2.18 11.25 3.49
N GLY A 91 -2.54 12.46 3.07
CA GLY A 91 -3.75 13.16 3.48
C GLY A 91 -3.53 14.24 4.53
N HIS A 92 -4.21 15.36 4.31
CA HIS A 92 -4.02 16.59 5.11
C HIS A 92 -4.45 16.42 6.57
N HIS A 93 -5.52 15.69 6.83
CA HIS A 93 -6.06 15.52 8.18
C HIS A 93 -5.07 14.79 9.11
N GLY A 94 -4.38 13.78 8.59
CA GLY A 94 -3.34 13.07 9.35
C GLY A 94 -2.13 13.95 9.67
N ALA A 95 -1.67 14.76 8.73
CA ALA A 95 -0.57 15.68 8.95
C ALA A 95 -0.88 16.69 10.07
N LEU A 96 -2.09 17.24 10.09
CA LEU A 96 -2.54 18.13 11.17
C LEU A 96 -2.57 17.41 12.52
N LYS A 97 -3.07 16.17 12.56
CA LYS A 97 -3.15 15.38 13.81
C LYS A 97 -1.79 14.98 14.34
N LEU A 98 -0.85 14.61 13.49
CA LEU A 98 0.54 14.35 13.91
C LEU A 98 1.20 15.59 14.48
N LYS A 99 1.04 16.74 13.83
CA LYS A 99 1.56 18.01 14.33
C LYS A 99 0.98 18.39 15.70
N GLN A 100 -0.31 18.12 15.94
CA GLN A 100 -0.94 18.28 17.26
C GLN A 100 -0.34 17.34 18.32
N ALA A 101 0.17 16.18 17.91
CA ALA A 101 0.87 15.23 18.78
C ALA A 101 2.39 15.47 18.85
N HIS A 102 2.88 16.62 18.36
CA HIS A 102 4.29 17.00 18.32
C HIS A 102 5.19 16.01 17.54
N VAL A 103 4.64 15.39 16.51
CA VAL A 103 5.37 14.54 15.56
C VAL A 103 5.39 15.22 14.21
N ASP A 104 6.58 15.51 13.70
CA ASP A 104 6.74 16.06 12.36
C ASP A 104 6.81 14.95 11.32
N ALA A 105 6.01 15.09 10.26
CA ALA A 105 6.06 14.19 9.13
C ALA A 105 7.32 14.48 8.30
N THR A 106 8.15 13.46 8.05
CA THR A 106 9.33 13.56 7.18
C THR A 106 8.90 13.79 5.72
N TYR A 107 7.80 13.17 5.32
CA TYR A 107 7.22 13.31 3.97
C TYR A 107 5.71 13.50 4.05
N TYR A 108 5.18 14.34 3.16
CA TYR A 108 3.77 14.60 3.03
C TYR A 108 3.30 14.49 1.59
N PHE A 109 2.18 13.80 1.38
CA PHE A 109 1.51 13.69 0.09
C PHE A 109 0.01 13.97 0.20
N ASP A 110 -0.49 14.79 -0.72
CA ASP A 110 -1.92 14.97 -0.94
C ASP A 110 -2.31 14.25 -2.24
N LEU A 111 -2.98 13.12 -2.10
CA LEU A 111 -3.43 12.35 -3.26
C LEU A 111 -4.77 12.91 -3.76
N PRO A 112 -4.87 13.26 -5.03
CA PRO A 112 -6.13 13.74 -5.60
C PRO A 112 -7.20 12.64 -5.51
N GLU A 113 -8.45 13.02 -5.29
CA GLU A 113 -9.63 12.12 -5.27
C GLU A 113 -10.01 11.60 -6.68
N LYS A 114 -9.05 11.57 -7.60
CA LYS A 114 -9.25 11.10 -8.97
C LYS A 114 -9.26 9.57 -9.05
N ASP A 115 -9.75 9.07 -10.15
CA ASP A 115 -9.85 7.63 -10.42
C ASP A 115 -8.50 6.93 -10.53
N TYR A 116 -7.47 7.65 -10.93
CA TYR A 116 -6.10 7.14 -11.02
C TYR A 116 -5.23 7.79 -9.93
N ILE A 117 -4.53 6.93 -9.18
CA ILE A 117 -3.58 7.34 -8.14
C ILE A 117 -2.17 7.13 -8.67
N ASN A 118 -1.42 8.21 -8.85
CA ASN A 118 0.00 8.09 -9.12
C ASN A 118 0.75 7.87 -7.80
N VAL A 119 1.25 6.66 -7.61
CA VAL A 119 2.03 6.26 -6.43
C VAL A 119 3.54 6.30 -6.66
N ASP A 120 4.02 6.65 -7.85
CA ASP A 120 5.45 6.65 -8.17
C ASP A 120 6.29 7.50 -7.20
N PRO A 121 5.87 8.73 -6.80
CA PRO A 121 6.62 9.51 -5.83
C PRO A 121 6.70 8.84 -4.44
N LEU A 122 5.68 8.07 -4.06
CA LEU A 122 5.67 7.29 -2.81
C LEU A 122 6.65 6.12 -2.91
N MET A 123 6.67 5.43 -4.05
CA MET A 123 7.59 4.31 -4.31
C MET A 123 9.04 4.74 -4.24
N ASP A 124 9.37 5.92 -4.78
CA ASP A 124 10.73 6.45 -4.75
C ASP A 124 11.24 6.71 -3.33
N ILE A 125 10.32 7.02 -2.39
CA ILE A 125 10.65 7.15 -0.97
C ILE A 125 10.76 5.77 -0.32
N VAL A 126 9.77 4.90 -0.51
CA VAL A 126 9.73 3.55 0.09
C VAL A 126 11.01 2.77 -0.23
N ARG A 127 11.52 2.87 -1.45
CA ARG A 127 12.76 2.19 -1.88
C ARG A 127 14.00 2.64 -1.10
N LYS A 128 14.02 3.85 -0.54
CA LYS A 128 15.17 4.34 0.23
C LYS A 128 15.32 3.68 1.59
N TYR A 129 14.27 3.05 2.11
CA TYR A 129 14.26 2.47 3.45
C TYR A 129 14.41 0.95 3.42
N SER A 130 15.11 0.39 4.42
CA SER A 130 15.24 -1.06 4.59
C SER A 130 13.92 -1.70 4.94
N GLN A 131 13.12 -1.04 5.77
CA GLN A 131 11.82 -1.51 6.25
C GLN A 131 10.77 -0.42 6.09
N SER A 132 9.54 -0.82 5.75
CA SER A 132 8.41 0.09 5.61
C SER A 132 7.14 -0.57 6.13
N ARG A 133 6.40 0.17 6.95
CA ARG A 133 5.14 -0.27 7.54
C ARG A 133 4.01 0.67 7.16
N ILE A 134 2.90 0.10 6.70
CA ILE A 134 1.71 0.84 6.29
C ILE A 134 0.67 0.77 7.40
N PHE A 135 0.19 1.94 7.82
CA PHE A 135 -0.96 2.13 8.70
C PHE A 135 -2.13 2.61 7.87
N TYR A 136 -3.22 1.88 7.91
CA TYR A 136 -4.38 2.16 7.06
C TYR A 136 -5.69 1.79 7.76
N GLN A 137 -6.79 2.30 7.19
CA GLN A 137 -8.13 1.95 7.61
C GLN A 137 -8.65 0.82 6.73
N ASP A 138 -9.04 -0.27 7.36
CA ASP A 138 -9.60 -1.44 6.69
C ASP A 138 -11.13 -1.40 6.73
N TYR A 139 -11.74 -1.64 5.57
CA TYR A 139 -13.19 -1.70 5.45
C TYR A 139 -13.72 -3.10 5.78
N VAL A 140 -14.39 -3.24 6.91
CA VAL A 140 -15.07 -4.49 7.30
C VAL A 140 -16.53 -4.45 6.84
N SER A 141 -17.26 -3.38 7.19
CA SER A 141 -18.66 -3.17 6.81
C SER A 141 -18.98 -1.66 6.81
N LEU A 142 -20.20 -1.28 6.43
CA LEU A 142 -20.67 0.10 6.54
C LEU A 142 -20.64 0.63 7.98
N SER A 143 -20.88 -0.24 8.95
CA SER A 143 -20.93 0.12 10.37
C SER A 143 -19.58 -0.05 11.07
N GLN A 144 -18.66 -0.82 10.51
CA GLN A 144 -17.37 -1.18 11.14
C GLN A 144 -16.20 -0.96 10.20
N GLN A 145 -15.23 -0.18 10.66
CA GLN A 145 -13.93 0.01 10.05
C GLN A 145 -12.85 -0.23 11.11
N ASP A 146 -11.83 -0.98 10.75
CA ASP A 146 -10.72 -1.33 11.62
C ASP A 146 -9.45 -0.54 11.23
N ILE A 147 -8.54 -0.37 12.20
CA ILE A 147 -7.22 0.17 11.96
C ILE A 147 -6.24 -0.99 11.92
N LYS A 148 -5.48 -1.07 10.84
CA LYS A 148 -4.45 -2.09 10.66
C LYS A 148 -3.09 -1.48 10.39
N ASP A 149 -2.07 -2.18 10.79
CA ASP A 149 -0.69 -1.93 10.39
C ASP A 149 -0.05 -3.21 9.84
N VAL A 150 0.68 -3.09 8.76
CA VAL A 150 1.29 -4.22 8.07
C VAL A 150 2.71 -3.86 7.62
N ASP A 151 3.61 -4.82 7.76
CA ASP A 151 4.93 -4.73 7.11
C ASP A 151 4.78 -4.96 5.61
N LEU A 152 5.35 -4.06 4.81
CA LEU A 152 5.19 -4.11 3.36
C LEU A 152 5.86 -5.34 2.74
N SER A 153 7.00 -5.76 3.28
CA SER A 153 7.72 -6.95 2.83
C SER A 153 6.93 -8.23 3.14
N GLU A 154 6.34 -8.28 4.33
CA GLU A 154 5.53 -9.42 4.78
C GLU A 154 4.27 -9.58 3.93
N VAL A 155 3.60 -8.47 3.61
CA VAL A 155 2.40 -8.49 2.75
C VAL A 155 2.72 -9.03 1.37
N VAL A 156 3.79 -8.53 0.75
CA VAL A 156 4.20 -9.01 -0.57
C VAL A 156 4.52 -10.49 -0.53
N SER A 157 5.28 -10.94 0.49
CA SER A 157 5.65 -12.35 0.65
C SER A 157 4.46 -13.25 0.97
N SER A 158 3.50 -12.80 1.78
CA SER A 158 2.31 -13.58 2.15
C SER A 158 1.31 -13.73 1.01
N LYS A 159 1.08 -12.63 0.25
CA LYS A 159 0.25 -12.69 -0.96
C LYS A 159 0.85 -13.62 -2.01
N GLY A 160 2.17 -13.60 -2.13
CA GLY A 160 2.89 -14.52 -3.00
C GLY A 160 2.68 -15.98 -2.63
N ARG A 161 2.79 -16.32 -1.34
CA ARG A 161 2.53 -17.68 -0.85
C ARG A 161 1.08 -18.12 -1.04
N ALA A 162 0.12 -17.24 -0.86
CA ALA A 162 -1.29 -17.54 -1.09
C ALA A 162 -1.58 -17.85 -2.57
N ALA A 163 -0.91 -17.14 -3.49
CA ALA A 163 -0.97 -17.44 -4.92
C ALA A 163 -0.28 -18.77 -5.29
N ASP A 164 0.73 -19.21 -4.52
CA ASP A 164 1.43 -20.50 -4.71
C ASP A 164 0.54 -21.73 -4.48
N LEU A 165 -0.44 -21.62 -3.60
CA LEU A 165 -1.35 -22.73 -3.29
C LEU A 165 -2.42 -22.96 -4.38
N SER A 166 -2.64 -22.01 -5.27
CA SER A 166 -3.72 -22.05 -6.27
C SER A 166 -3.31 -22.51 -7.68
N THR A 167 -2.01 -22.57 -7.99
CA THR A 167 -1.53 -22.92 -9.34
C THR A 167 -0.19 -23.64 -9.30
N LEU A 168 -0.24 -24.96 -9.19
CA LEU A 168 0.88 -25.84 -9.50
C LEU A 168 0.88 -26.19 -10.99
N ASP A 169 1.11 -25.24 -11.86
CA ASP A 169 1.42 -25.51 -13.25
C ASP A 169 2.92 -25.25 -13.48
N ASP A 170 3.67 -26.32 -13.71
CA ASP A 170 5.15 -26.42 -13.68
C ASP A 170 5.84 -25.76 -14.89
N THR A 171 5.25 -24.78 -15.54
CA THR A 171 5.90 -24.08 -16.65
C THR A 171 6.84 -22.98 -16.14
N VAL A 172 8.07 -23.38 -15.83
CA VAL A 172 9.17 -22.46 -15.54
C VAL A 172 9.53 -21.71 -16.83
N ILE A 173 9.38 -20.38 -16.82
CA ILE A 173 9.90 -19.52 -17.88
C ILE A 173 11.40 -19.39 -17.68
N SER A 174 12.20 -20.09 -18.48
CA SER A 174 13.66 -20.08 -18.38
C SER A 174 14.30 -19.32 -19.54
N GLU A 175 15.50 -18.76 -19.33
CA GLU A 175 16.31 -18.13 -20.39
C GLU A 175 16.65 -19.08 -21.55
N LYS A 176 16.50 -20.42 -21.37
CA LYS A 176 16.67 -21.40 -22.42
C LYS A 176 15.48 -21.45 -23.38
N THR A 177 14.29 -21.06 -22.91
CA THR A 177 13.04 -21.20 -23.66
C THR A 177 12.51 -19.84 -24.15
N TYR A 178 12.85 -18.75 -23.46
CA TYR A 178 12.37 -17.40 -23.74
C TYR A 178 13.51 -16.41 -23.84
N ILE A 179 13.37 -15.43 -24.73
CA ILE A 179 14.28 -14.30 -24.84
C ILE A 179 13.74 -13.18 -23.95
N PHE A 180 14.58 -12.74 -23.01
CA PHE A 180 14.26 -11.61 -22.12
C PHE A 180 14.93 -10.34 -22.64
N GLU A 181 14.15 -9.29 -22.85
CA GLU A 181 14.67 -7.99 -23.24
C GLU A 181 14.33 -6.92 -22.17
N PRO A 182 15.32 -6.20 -21.65
CA PRO A 182 16.75 -6.25 -21.98
C PRO A 182 17.51 -7.39 -21.27
N SER A 183 16.97 -7.97 -20.19
CA SER A 183 17.50 -9.14 -19.46
C SER A 183 16.47 -9.68 -18.49
N SER A 184 16.64 -10.92 -18.00
CA SER A 184 15.78 -11.52 -16.96
C SER A 184 15.75 -10.68 -15.67
N TYR A 185 16.88 -10.13 -15.25
CA TYR A 185 16.98 -9.23 -14.09
C TYR A 185 16.20 -7.94 -14.27
N ALA A 186 16.25 -7.32 -15.44
CA ALA A 186 15.51 -6.10 -15.73
C ALA A 186 13.99 -6.34 -15.73
N VAL A 187 13.57 -7.49 -16.28
CA VAL A 187 12.17 -7.91 -16.27
C VAL A 187 11.71 -8.19 -14.83
N ALA A 188 12.50 -8.92 -14.04
CA ALA A 188 12.19 -9.18 -12.63
C ALA A 188 12.06 -7.86 -11.83
N ALA A 189 13.01 -6.94 -11.97
CA ALA A 189 12.95 -5.63 -11.31
C ALA A 189 11.73 -4.81 -11.72
N TYR A 190 11.32 -4.87 -12.99
CA TYR A 190 10.09 -4.22 -13.45
C TYR A 190 8.83 -4.83 -12.81
N LEU A 191 8.78 -6.16 -12.71
CA LEU A 191 7.67 -6.85 -12.05
C LEU A 191 7.61 -6.55 -10.55
N GLU A 192 8.76 -6.52 -9.86
CA GLU A 192 8.83 -6.09 -8.45
C GLU A 192 8.27 -4.67 -8.25
N ASN A 193 8.65 -3.75 -9.12
CA ASN A 193 8.12 -2.39 -9.11
C ASN A 193 6.60 -2.38 -9.31
N SER A 194 6.10 -3.20 -10.23
CA SER A 194 4.66 -3.31 -10.50
C SER A 194 3.91 -3.90 -9.31
N ILE A 195 4.45 -4.93 -8.67
CA ILE A 195 3.90 -5.54 -7.45
C ILE A 195 3.83 -4.52 -6.31
N LEU A 196 4.91 -3.78 -6.07
CA LEU A 196 4.96 -2.73 -5.04
C LEU A 196 3.92 -1.63 -5.32
N ARG A 197 3.83 -1.15 -6.56
CA ARG A 197 2.85 -0.16 -7.00
C ARG A 197 1.42 -0.61 -6.73
N LEU A 198 1.09 -1.84 -7.10
CA LEU A 198 -0.23 -2.43 -6.89
C LEU A 198 -0.55 -2.55 -5.42
N THR A 199 0.40 -3.01 -4.61
CA THR A 199 0.24 -3.18 -3.17
C THR A 199 -0.06 -1.84 -2.47
N ILE A 200 0.73 -0.81 -2.74
CA ILE A 200 0.51 0.54 -2.17
C ILE A 200 -0.83 1.12 -2.64
N SER A 201 -1.15 1.01 -3.94
CA SER A 201 -2.41 1.50 -4.49
C SER A 201 -3.61 0.81 -3.84
N GLN A 202 -3.52 -0.49 -3.57
CA GLN A 202 -4.56 -1.25 -2.91
C GLN A 202 -4.84 -0.72 -1.50
N PHE A 203 -3.82 -0.52 -0.66
CA PHE A 203 -4.00 0.04 0.68
C PHE A 203 -4.64 1.43 0.65
N ILE A 204 -4.29 2.25 -0.36
CA ILE A 204 -4.92 3.57 -0.52
C ILE A 204 -6.41 3.43 -0.89
N TYR A 205 -6.77 2.48 -1.77
CA TYR A 205 -8.19 2.24 -2.11
C TYR A 205 -8.98 1.67 -0.94
N ASP A 206 -8.41 0.71 -0.19
CA ASP A 206 -9.03 0.15 1.02
C ASP A 206 -9.28 1.24 2.07
N SER A 207 -8.28 2.08 2.32
CA SER A 207 -8.41 3.24 3.21
C SER A 207 -9.51 4.21 2.75
N ARG A 208 -9.56 4.54 1.46
CA ARG A 208 -10.61 5.41 0.91
C ARG A 208 -12.00 4.82 1.11
N LEU A 209 -12.14 3.52 0.88
CA LEU A 209 -13.40 2.82 1.10
C LEU A 209 -13.84 2.92 2.56
N ALA A 210 -12.93 2.66 3.51
CA ALA A 210 -13.19 2.78 4.94
C ALA A 210 -13.54 4.22 5.35
N GLN A 211 -12.85 5.22 4.81
CA GLN A 211 -13.11 6.64 5.07
C GLN A 211 -14.49 7.07 4.57
N VAL A 212 -14.91 6.63 3.38
CA VAL A 212 -16.26 6.91 2.84
C VAL A 212 -17.32 6.26 3.72
N ALA A 213 -17.12 5.01 4.16
CA ALA A 213 -18.04 4.32 5.06
C ALA A 213 -18.14 5.00 6.44
N SER A 214 -16.99 5.41 7.01
CA SER A 214 -16.96 6.13 8.29
C SER A 214 -17.66 7.49 8.20
N ARG A 215 -17.46 8.22 7.09
CA ARG A 215 -18.17 9.48 6.82
C ARG A 215 -19.67 9.26 6.70
N PHE A 216 -20.10 8.24 5.97
CA PHE A 216 -21.52 7.88 5.88
C PHE A 216 -22.12 7.63 7.25
N LYS A 217 -21.47 6.81 8.09
CA LYS A 217 -21.88 6.53 9.46
C LYS A 217 -21.99 7.81 10.31
N ALA A 218 -20.99 8.68 10.25
CA ALA A 218 -20.96 9.92 11.02
C ALA A 218 -22.06 10.93 10.61
N MET A 219 -22.52 10.88 9.34
CA MET A 219 -23.60 11.73 8.85
C MET A 219 -25.00 11.14 9.09
N SER A 220 -25.08 9.82 9.35
CA SER A 220 -26.36 9.11 9.60
C SER A 220 -26.66 8.96 11.09
N ALA A 221 -25.73 9.32 11.97
CA ALA A 221 -25.88 9.33 13.42
C ALA A 221 -26.38 10.67 13.93
#